data_481982ff809445d17065e3cf231a3dc3
#
_entry.id   481982ff809445d17065e3cf231a3dc3
#
_cell.length_a   1.000
_cell.length_b   1.000
_cell.length_c   1.000
_cell.angle_alpha   90.00
_cell.angle_beta   90.00
_cell.angle_gamma   90.00
#
_symmetry.space_group_name_H-M   'P 1'
#
loop_
_entity.id
_entity.type
_entity.pdbx_description
1 polymer ?
#
loop_
_entity_poly.entity_id
_entity_poly.type
_entity_poly.pdbx_seq_one_letter_code
_entity_poly.pdbx_strand_id
1 'polypeptide(L)'
;MSWTLVYTKQAKRDAKKLARSGLKPAAKKLLEVLGKNPYQNPPPYEKLVGDLSGACSRRINIQHRLVYQVMTEIKTVKVIRMWTHYE
;
A
#
# COMPACT_ATOMS: atom_id res chain seq x y z
N MET A 1 1.26 -17.88 5.69
CA MET A 1 2.01 -17.79 4.46
C MET A 1 2.34 -16.34 4.15
N SER A 2 3.48 -16.10 3.57
CA SER A 2 3.91 -14.75 3.28
C SER A 2 3.70 -14.38 1.83
N TRP A 3 3.48 -13.10 1.60
CA TRP A 3 3.36 -12.52 0.26
C TRP A 3 4.61 -11.70 -0.02
N THR A 4 5.07 -11.72 -1.26
CA THR A 4 6.21 -10.92 -1.68
C THR A 4 5.75 -9.48 -1.95
N LEU A 5 6.48 -8.51 -1.41
CA LEU A 5 6.20 -7.10 -1.68
C LEU A 5 7.21 -6.56 -2.67
N VAL A 6 6.72 -5.92 -3.73
CA VAL A 6 7.56 -5.22 -4.70
C VAL A 6 7.11 -3.76 -4.76
N TYR A 7 8.02 -2.87 -5.14
CA TYR A 7 7.78 -1.43 -5.09
C TYR A 7 8.11 -0.79 -6.42
N THR A 8 7.24 0.13 -6.85
CA THR A 8 7.55 0.97 -8.01
C THR A 8 8.60 2.02 -7.60
N LYS A 9 9.22 2.66 -8.60
CA LYS A 9 10.14 3.76 -8.32
C LYS A 9 9.45 4.87 -7.54
N GLN A 10 8.20 5.16 -7.89
CA GLN A 10 7.43 6.19 -7.21
C GLN A 10 7.17 5.80 -5.76
N ALA A 11 6.84 4.54 -5.50
CA ALA A 11 6.63 4.06 -4.14
C ALA A 11 7.90 4.20 -3.29
N LYS A 12 9.06 3.94 -3.88
CA LYS A 12 10.33 4.08 -3.17
C LYS A 12 10.60 5.55 -2.81
N ARG A 13 10.28 6.47 -3.71
CA ARG A 13 10.40 7.91 -3.43
C ARG A 13 9.43 8.32 -2.34
N ASP A 14 8.20 7.83 -2.42
CA ASP A 14 7.18 8.13 -1.43
C ASP A 14 7.59 7.63 -0.03
N ALA A 15 8.23 6.47 0.04
CA ALA A 15 8.69 5.93 1.31
C ALA A 15 9.69 6.86 1.99
N LYS A 16 10.56 7.51 1.24
CA LYS A 16 11.49 8.49 1.79
C LYS A 16 10.77 9.70 2.36
N LYS A 17 9.72 10.15 1.68
CA LYS A 17 8.91 11.27 2.17
C LYS A 17 8.17 10.89 3.45
N LEU A 18 7.62 9.67 3.51
CA LEU A 18 6.97 9.19 4.71
C LEU A 18 7.92 9.16 5.90
N ALA A 19 9.14 8.71 5.68
CA ALA A 19 10.14 8.66 6.74
C ALA A 19 10.43 10.05 7.30
N ARG A 20 10.53 11.05 6.42
CA ARG A 20 10.77 12.43 6.84
C ARG A 20 9.59 13.03 7.59
N SER A 21 8.40 12.57 7.31
CA SER A 21 7.17 13.09 7.92
C SER A 21 6.76 12.35 9.18
N GLY A 22 7.57 11.39 9.65
CA GLY A 22 7.25 10.63 10.85
C GLY A 22 6.17 9.58 10.65
N LEU A 23 5.80 9.28 9.41
CA LEU A 23 4.75 8.31 9.10
C LEU A 23 5.28 6.91 8.83
N LYS A 24 6.58 6.72 8.92
CA LYS A 24 7.20 5.43 8.65
C LYS A 24 6.61 4.29 9.49
N PRO A 25 6.40 4.46 10.81
CA PRO A 25 5.82 3.37 11.60
C PRO A 25 4.43 2.96 11.14
N ALA A 26 3.58 3.91 10.79
CA ALA A 26 2.23 3.60 10.30
C ALA A 26 2.27 2.87 8.97
N ALA A 27 3.12 3.34 8.04
CA ALA A 27 3.28 2.68 6.75
C ALA A 27 3.86 1.27 6.92
N LYS A 28 4.82 1.11 7.81
CA LYS A 28 5.44 -0.19 8.07
C LYS A 28 4.42 -1.21 8.57
N LYS A 29 3.52 -0.81 9.47
CA LYS A 29 2.47 -1.70 9.95
C LYS A 29 1.58 -2.18 8.81
N LEU A 30 1.20 -1.28 7.90
CA LEU A 30 0.39 -1.66 6.75
C LEU A 30 1.14 -2.62 5.82
N LEU A 31 2.43 -2.37 5.59
CA LEU A 31 3.23 -3.27 4.76
C LEU A 31 3.34 -4.66 5.38
N GLU A 32 3.45 -4.75 6.69
CA GLU A 32 3.46 -6.04 7.38
C GLU A 32 2.13 -6.78 7.18
N VAL A 33 1.01 -6.07 7.24
CA VAL A 33 -0.30 -6.66 6.98
C VAL A 33 -0.36 -7.21 5.56
N LEU A 34 0.10 -6.44 4.58
CA LEU A 34 0.12 -6.88 3.19
C LEU A 34 0.98 -8.12 2.99
N GLY A 35 2.10 -8.21 3.71
CA GLY A 35 2.99 -9.36 3.63
C GLY A 35 2.39 -10.62 4.20
N LYS A 36 1.45 -10.50 5.13
CA LYS A 36 0.76 -11.63 5.73
C LYS A 36 -0.51 -11.99 4.95
N ASN A 37 -1.34 -10.99 4.70
CA ASN A 37 -2.60 -11.18 3.98
C ASN A 37 -3.07 -9.83 3.44
N PRO A 38 -2.91 -9.58 2.14
CA PRO A 38 -3.30 -8.29 1.57
C PRO A 38 -4.81 -8.03 1.58
N TYR A 39 -5.59 -9.04 1.89
CA TYR A 39 -7.05 -8.89 2.00
C TYR A 39 -7.52 -8.78 3.45
N GLN A 40 -6.61 -8.72 4.40
CA GLN A 40 -6.96 -8.66 5.82
C GLN A 40 -7.77 -7.41 6.14
N ASN A 41 -8.84 -7.59 6.89
CA ASN A 41 -9.70 -6.51 7.35
C ASN A 41 -10.16 -6.84 8.78
N PRO A 42 -9.92 -6.00 9.79
CA PRO A 42 -9.21 -4.72 9.77
C PRO A 42 -7.70 -4.88 9.57
N PRO A 43 -6.97 -3.85 9.15
CA PRO A 43 -7.47 -2.51 8.84
C PRO A 43 -8.25 -2.47 7.53
N PRO A 44 -9.19 -1.53 7.38
CA PRO A 44 -10.02 -1.47 6.19
C PRO A 44 -9.24 -1.06 4.96
N TYR A 45 -9.69 -1.53 3.81
CA TYR A 45 -9.14 -1.13 2.53
C TYR A 45 -10.26 -0.92 1.53
N GLU A 46 -9.96 -0.17 0.48
CA GLU A 46 -10.92 0.15 -0.58
C GLU A 46 -10.39 -0.33 -1.92
N LYS A 47 -11.26 -0.89 -2.73
CA LYS A 47 -10.92 -1.22 -4.11
C LYS A 47 -11.07 0.03 -4.96
N LEU A 48 -10.09 0.31 -5.79
CA LEU A 48 -10.11 1.47 -6.66
C LEU A 48 -10.77 1.12 -7.98
N VAL A 49 -11.39 2.13 -8.59
CA VAL A 49 -12.06 1.99 -9.88
C VAL A 49 -11.43 2.97 -10.87
N GLY A 50 -11.77 2.83 -12.14
CA GLY A 50 -11.21 3.69 -13.18
C GLY A 50 -9.85 3.20 -13.63
N ASP A 51 -8.93 4.13 -13.86
CA ASP A 51 -7.60 3.82 -14.39
C ASP A 51 -6.77 2.91 -13.46
N LEU A 52 -7.11 2.91 -12.18
CA LEU A 52 -6.44 2.05 -11.20
C LEU A 52 -7.27 0.83 -10.82
N SER A 53 -8.16 0.42 -11.72
CA SER A 53 -8.99 -0.76 -11.52
C SER A 53 -8.11 -1.98 -11.22
N GLY A 54 -8.50 -2.74 -10.20
CA GLY A 54 -7.70 -3.87 -9.74
C GLY A 54 -6.70 -3.52 -8.64
N ALA A 55 -6.52 -2.24 -8.35
CA ALA A 55 -5.71 -1.80 -7.23
C ALA A 55 -6.57 -1.58 -6.00
N CYS A 56 -5.92 -1.54 -4.84
CA CYS A 56 -6.57 -1.26 -3.57
C CYS A 56 -5.83 -0.14 -2.85
N SER A 57 -6.49 0.50 -1.91
CA SER A 57 -5.83 1.49 -1.08
C SER A 57 -6.14 1.27 0.39
N ARG A 58 -5.18 1.56 1.24
CA ARG A 58 -5.35 1.60 2.68
C ARG A 58 -4.88 2.95 3.19
N ARG A 59 -5.56 3.46 4.19
CA ARG A 59 -5.22 4.77 4.75
C ARG A 59 -3.99 4.65 5.66
N ILE A 60 -2.97 5.46 5.38
CA ILE A 60 -1.81 5.59 6.27
C ILE A 60 -2.15 6.58 7.37
N ASN A 61 -2.74 7.72 6.98
CA ASN A 61 -3.27 8.73 7.88
C ASN A 61 -4.39 9.47 7.16
N ILE A 62 -4.81 10.60 7.67
CA ILE A 62 -5.91 11.38 7.07
C ILE A 62 -5.60 11.79 5.63
N GLN A 63 -4.34 12.10 5.33
CA GLN A 63 -3.93 12.65 4.04
C GLN A 63 -3.35 11.65 3.06
N HIS A 64 -2.69 10.62 3.56
CA HIS A 64 -1.89 9.73 2.72
C HIS A 64 -2.42 8.32 2.71
N ARG A 65 -2.36 7.68 1.55
CA ARG A 65 -2.82 6.32 1.36
C ARG A 65 -1.74 5.46 0.73
N LEU A 66 -1.77 4.20 1.09
CA LEU A 66 -0.94 3.16 0.48
C LEU A 66 -1.76 2.55 -0.65
N VAL A 67 -1.29 2.70 -1.88
CA VAL A 67 -1.96 2.13 -3.06
C VAL A 67 -1.15 0.94 -3.54
N TYR A 68 -1.84 -0.19 -3.73
CA TYR A 68 -1.18 -1.43 -4.09
C TYR A 68 -2.07 -2.27 -4.99
N GLN A 69 -1.46 -3.20 -5.69
CA GLN A 69 -2.14 -4.17 -6.54
C GLN A 69 -1.78 -5.58 -6.07
N VAL A 70 -2.79 -6.42 -5.90
CA VAL A 70 -2.58 -7.80 -5.46
C VAL A 70 -2.52 -8.71 -6.69
N MET A 71 -1.41 -9.39 -6.84
CA MET A 71 -1.22 -10.37 -7.92
C MET A 71 -1.26 -11.77 -7.29
N THR A 72 -2.48 -12.30 -7.22
CA THR A 72 -2.76 -13.53 -6.47
C THR A 72 -2.03 -14.74 -7.06
N GLU A 73 -1.93 -14.81 -8.38
CA GLU A 73 -1.33 -15.96 -9.04
C GLU A 73 0.12 -16.20 -8.64
N ILE A 74 0.84 -15.12 -8.37
CA ILE A 74 2.25 -15.20 -7.98
C ILE A 74 2.48 -14.78 -6.54
N LYS A 75 1.41 -14.63 -5.77
CA LYS A 75 1.44 -14.21 -4.37
C LYS A 75 2.33 -13.00 -4.13
N THR A 76 2.13 -11.99 -4.95
CA THR A 76 2.92 -10.77 -4.91
C THR A 76 2.00 -9.57 -4.75
N VAL A 77 2.43 -8.61 -3.96
CA VAL A 77 1.76 -7.33 -3.81
C VAL A 77 2.67 -6.24 -4.36
N LYS A 78 2.20 -5.54 -5.37
CA LYS A 78 2.94 -4.43 -5.97
C LYS A 78 2.49 -3.13 -5.32
N VAL A 79 3.39 -2.51 -4.57
CA VAL A 79 3.12 -1.21 -3.94
C VAL A 79 3.35 -0.13 -4.98
N ILE A 80 2.28 0.56 -5.38
CA ILE A 80 2.30 1.54 -6.45
C ILE A 80 2.63 2.93 -5.93
N ARG A 81 1.99 3.34 -4.84
CA ARG A 81 2.18 4.64 -4.22
C ARG A 81 2.09 4.51 -2.71
N MET A 82 2.80 5.36 -1.99
CA MET A 82 2.75 5.41 -0.53
C MET A 82 2.56 6.82 -0.01
N TRP A 83 2.64 7.81 -0.86
CA TRP A 83 2.47 9.22 -0.51
C TRP A 83 1.52 9.80 -1.53
N THR A 84 0.26 9.46 -1.39
CA THR A 84 -0.70 9.92 -2.37
C THR A 84 -1.90 10.54 -1.68
N HIS A 85 -2.33 11.61 -2.26
CA HIS A 85 -3.45 12.40 -1.86
C HIS A 85 -4.58 12.06 -2.81
N TYR A 86 -5.46 11.18 -2.38
CA TYR A 86 -6.59 10.80 -3.20
C TYR A 86 -7.78 11.65 -2.88
N GLU A 87 -8.31 12.24 -3.89
CA GLU A 87 -9.57 12.96 -3.80
C GLU A 87 -10.67 12.18 -4.48
#